data_d52d943b4eb2677f1968030f2a7cde7b
#
_entry.id   d52d943b4eb2677f1968030f2a7cde7b
#
_cell.length_a   1.000
_cell.length_b   1.000
_cell.length_c   1.000
_cell.angle_alpha   90.00
_cell.angle_beta   90.00
_cell.angle_gamma   90.00
#
_symmetry.space_group_name_H-M   'P 1'
#
loop_
_entity.id
_entity.type
_entity.pdbx_description
1 polymer ?
#
loop_
_entity_poly.entity_id
_entity_poly.type
_entity_poly.pdbx_seq_one_letter_code
_entity_poly.pdbx_strand_id
1 'polypeptide(L)'
;MQETLMKQVKVLTGIAVAALSTGTGLVQADDLSNTRPAKAAEVVTHTEVTANQVADAKVKADEATKAVKDQEATVKAAEAEKTQAQQSLVNATTAVNDAEKLASEATPDGITQAQEAIEAAQETTTAAPKDVAVKTQALEQAKKAVSRQETKVADQKVQVDKASETVAKAQEAVAAAQATLDGTNQAQVLKTADQAQTDLEQAKATEKTAEATLRNAQAADQKRAEALTQAEKEVTSAQTELATVSKAFNEATQKATDSQTALLRAEATHDQAKNVVNSLEEEIKMHNTITLPEGYKEALEAYYTTKSEVAKERLNELTKEAVAINQYQSVTPFDIKDNIEDPRKLSEQARTELTLFAVDLLNQVRKAMGTQEVVANKSAITFADEVANTSKVSGYHDVAAINEAAVAFGLESFEGYNLYENLGIGYFDPTGVVTMDFLKEGIYRVLVNMLLNDNDSNWGHAFSLAGLGDASHYIGVDAGYVNTINGRIHILGVADHHIKESSLFYTTANLSARNLKAELNLAKAALAQKEVELTQASE
;
A
#
# COMPACT_ATOMS: atom_id res chain seq x y z
N MET A 1 -11.70 17.40 0.04
CA MET A 1 -11.50 16.10 -0.61
C MET A 1 -10.02 15.65 -0.61
N GLN A 2 -9.04 16.55 -0.68
CA GLN A 2 -7.61 16.18 -0.62
C GLN A 2 -7.09 15.72 0.76
N GLU A 3 -7.63 16.24 1.86
CA GLU A 3 -7.20 15.82 3.22
C GLU A 3 -7.68 14.43 3.64
N THR A 4 -8.77 13.94 3.07
CA THR A 4 -9.29 12.60 3.39
C THR A 4 -8.56 11.49 2.63
N LEU A 5 -8.01 11.80 1.45
CA LEU A 5 -7.17 10.87 0.68
C LEU A 5 -5.80 10.67 1.33
N MET A 6 -5.21 11.72 1.91
CA MET A 6 -3.89 11.63 2.57
C MET A 6 -3.90 10.79 3.86
N LYS A 7 -5.05 10.67 4.53
CA LYS A 7 -5.17 9.81 5.72
C LYS A 7 -5.31 8.32 5.39
N GLN A 8 -5.84 7.98 4.22
CA GLN A 8 -5.94 6.56 3.79
C GLN A 8 -4.63 6.01 3.23
N VAL A 9 -3.79 6.85 2.62
CA VAL A 9 -2.47 6.45 2.10
C VAL A 9 -1.49 6.14 3.24
N LYS A 10 -1.59 6.83 4.41
CA LYS A 10 -0.73 6.54 5.56
C LYS A 10 -0.98 5.20 6.25
N VAL A 11 -2.15 4.60 6.07
CA VAL A 11 -2.49 3.28 6.65
C VAL A 11 -1.98 2.13 5.77
N LEU A 12 -1.88 2.34 4.46
CA LEU A 12 -1.39 1.30 3.53
C LEU A 12 0.14 1.18 3.50
N THR A 13 0.88 2.26 3.80
CA THR A 13 2.35 2.22 3.83
C THR A 13 2.92 1.53 5.07
N GLY A 14 2.18 1.48 6.19
CA GLY A 14 2.61 0.76 7.40
C GLY A 14 2.53 -0.77 7.29
N ILE A 15 1.70 -1.30 6.40
CA ILE A 15 1.49 -2.76 6.26
C ILE A 15 2.49 -3.38 5.27
N ALA A 16 2.95 -2.64 4.27
CA ALA A 16 3.90 -3.17 3.28
C ALA A 16 5.33 -3.35 3.82
N VAL A 17 5.74 -2.55 4.81
CA VAL A 17 7.09 -2.66 5.43
C VAL A 17 7.16 -3.79 6.46
N ALA A 18 6.03 -4.12 7.13
CA ALA A 18 5.99 -5.23 8.09
C ALA A 18 5.97 -6.63 7.45
N ALA A 19 5.59 -6.75 6.17
CA ALA A 19 5.52 -8.03 5.46
C ALA A 19 6.87 -8.51 4.89
N LEU A 20 7.90 -7.65 4.85
CA LEU A 20 9.23 -7.98 4.31
C LEU A 20 10.24 -8.43 5.38
N SER A 21 9.90 -8.35 6.68
CA SER A 21 10.81 -8.71 7.78
C SER A 21 10.59 -10.10 8.37
N THR A 22 9.60 -10.87 7.91
CA THR A 22 9.46 -12.27 8.31
C THR A 22 10.09 -13.20 7.28
N GLY A 23 11.41 -13.34 7.36
CA GLY A 23 12.14 -14.38 6.68
C GLY A 23 11.62 -15.74 7.09
N THR A 24 11.07 -16.45 6.14
CA THR A 24 10.56 -17.81 6.26
C THR A 24 11.68 -18.79 6.57
N GLY A 25 11.77 -19.20 7.82
CA GLY A 25 12.39 -20.47 8.17
C GLY A 25 11.33 -21.57 8.09
N LEU A 26 11.15 -22.17 6.95
CA LEU A 26 10.45 -23.46 6.83
C LEU A 26 11.35 -24.54 7.41
N VAL A 27 11.07 -24.96 8.62
CA VAL A 27 11.58 -26.22 9.13
C VAL A 27 10.54 -27.28 8.78
N GLN A 28 10.91 -28.09 7.83
CA GLN A 28 10.21 -29.30 7.43
C GLN A 28 10.41 -30.34 8.56
N ALA A 29 9.32 -30.75 9.18
CA ALA A 29 9.34 -31.90 10.07
C ALA A 29 9.16 -33.16 9.23
N ASP A 30 10.25 -33.89 9.02
CA ASP A 30 10.19 -35.24 8.54
C ASP A 30 10.75 -36.18 9.60
N ASP A 31 9.90 -37.11 9.95
CA ASP A 31 10.14 -38.51 10.25
C ASP A 31 11.14 -38.87 11.37
N LEU A 32 10.59 -39.24 12.52
CA LEU A 32 11.24 -40.15 13.44
C LEU A 32 10.33 -41.35 13.76
N SER A 33 10.40 -42.32 12.89
CA SER A 33 10.01 -43.69 13.26
C SER A 33 11.26 -44.55 13.46
N ASN A 34 11.27 -45.21 14.59
CA ASN A 34 12.03 -46.45 14.90
C ASN A 34 13.54 -46.39 15.07
N THR A 35 13.95 -46.55 16.32
CA THR A 35 14.62 -47.83 16.72
C THR A 35 14.76 -47.91 18.25
N ARG A 36 14.27 -48.99 18.80
CA ARG A 36 14.63 -49.53 20.11
C ARG A 36 15.82 -50.51 19.91
N PRO A 37 16.77 -50.64 20.84
CA PRO A 37 16.61 -51.76 21.76
C PRO A 37 17.08 -51.52 23.22
N ALA A 38 16.73 -52.50 23.95
CA ALA A 38 16.67 -52.80 25.36
C ALA A 38 17.97 -52.83 26.19
N LYS A 39 17.72 -52.71 27.50
CA LYS A 39 18.38 -53.30 28.67
C LYS A 39 19.57 -52.57 29.34
N ALA A 40 19.27 -52.04 30.50
CA ALA A 40 19.88 -52.56 31.74
C ALA A 40 19.03 -52.10 32.94
N ALA A 41 18.70 -53.04 33.77
CA ALA A 41 18.00 -52.81 35.03
C ALA A 41 19.02 -52.29 36.05
N GLU A 42 18.68 -51.18 36.70
CA GLU A 42 19.36 -50.75 37.91
C GLU A 42 18.33 -50.39 38.98
N VAL A 43 18.64 -50.81 40.17
CA VAL A 43 17.81 -50.89 41.36
C VAL A 43 17.22 -49.52 41.73
N VAL A 44 15.91 -49.41 41.69
CA VAL A 44 15.19 -48.23 42.20
C VAL A 44 15.06 -48.37 43.70
N THR A 45 15.83 -47.58 44.43
CA THR A 45 15.50 -47.30 45.83
C THR A 45 14.24 -46.43 45.86
N HIS A 46 13.17 -46.98 46.43
CA HIS A 46 11.95 -46.24 46.66
C HIS A 46 12.23 -45.10 47.63
N THR A 47 12.31 -43.90 47.10
CA THR A 47 12.15 -42.67 47.92
C THR A 47 10.65 -42.44 48.04
N GLU A 48 10.10 -42.56 49.25
CA GLU A 48 8.70 -42.22 49.52
C GLU A 48 8.46 -40.75 49.14
N VAL A 49 7.67 -40.56 48.09
CA VAL A 49 7.24 -39.21 47.64
C VAL A 49 6.23 -38.67 48.67
N THR A 50 6.55 -37.59 49.34
CA THR A 50 5.68 -36.97 50.32
C THR A 50 4.45 -36.34 49.69
N ALA A 51 3.33 -36.27 50.43
CA ALA A 51 2.09 -35.65 49.97
C ALA A 51 2.30 -34.18 49.51
N ASN A 52 3.25 -33.46 50.09
CA ASN A 52 3.62 -32.10 49.71
C ASN A 52 4.29 -32.05 48.32
N GLN A 53 5.17 -33.03 48.03
CA GLN A 53 5.82 -33.08 46.70
C GLN A 53 4.83 -33.43 45.60
N VAL A 54 3.79 -34.21 45.87
CA VAL A 54 2.69 -34.47 44.95
C VAL A 54 1.83 -33.24 44.75
N ALA A 55 1.55 -32.47 45.83
CA ALA A 55 0.80 -31.22 45.74
C ALA A 55 1.56 -30.17 44.93
N ASP A 56 2.87 -30.00 45.16
CA ASP A 56 3.72 -29.07 44.39
C ASP A 56 3.84 -29.48 42.91
N ALA A 57 3.97 -30.77 42.64
CA ALA A 57 3.99 -31.30 41.27
C ALA A 57 2.64 -31.04 40.57
N LYS A 58 1.52 -31.15 41.29
CA LYS A 58 0.21 -30.87 40.75
C LYS A 58 0.01 -29.35 40.44
N VAL A 59 0.46 -28.47 41.32
CA VAL A 59 0.44 -27.02 41.07
C VAL A 59 1.25 -26.67 39.82
N LYS A 60 2.48 -27.23 39.72
CA LYS A 60 3.33 -27.02 38.52
C LYS A 60 2.70 -27.59 37.25
N ALA A 61 2.01 -28.71 37.32
CA ALA A 61 1.28 -29.28 36.19
C ALA A 61 0.07 -28.45 35.79
N ASP A 62 -0.64 -27.89 36.77
CA ASP A 62 -1.77 -27.00 36.51
C ASP A 62 -1.32 -25.65 35.89
N GLU A 63 -0.20 -25.11 36.38
CA GLU A 63 0.46 -23.91 35.80
C GLU A 63 0.95 -24.19 34.38
N ALA A 64 1.61 -25.31 34.15
CA ALA A 64 2.04 -25.70 32.81
C ALA A 64 0.86 -25.91 31.86
N THR A 65 -0.23 -26.50 32.34
CA THR A 65 -1.46 -26.71 31.56
C THR A 65 -2.11 -25.36 31.20
N LYS A 66 -2.07 -24.40 32.13
CA LYS A 66 -2.54 -23.03 31.85
C LYS A 66 -1.65 -22.35 30.83
N ALA A 67 -0.34 -22.45 30.97
CA ALA A 67 0.61 -21.87 30.01
C ALA A 67 0.43 -22.44 28.60
N VAL A 68 0.18 -23.75 28.48
CA VAL A 68 -0.14 -24.40 27.19
C VAL A 68 -1.43 -23.82 26.59
N LYS A 69 -2.50 -23.66 27.38
CA LYS A 69 -3.76 -23.06 26.89
C LYS A 69 -3.58 -21.61 26.46
N ASP A 70 -2.81 -20.82 27.20
CA ASP A 70 -2.52 -19.44 26.85
C ASP A 70 -1.69 -19.38 25.55
N GLN A 71 -0.76 -20.32 25.37
CA GLN A 71 0.03 -20.46 24.16
C GLN A 71 -0.82 -20.92 22.96
N GLU A 72 -1.72 -21.87 23.16
CA GLU A 72 -2.68 -22.31 22.13
C GLU A 72 -3.60 -21.16 21.69
N ALA A 73 -4.05 -20.32 22.62
CA ALA A 73 -4.82 -19.12 22.29
C ALA A 73 -3.99 -18.12 21.47
N THR A 74 -2.72 -17.94 21.81
CA THR A 74 -1.78 -17.10 21.08
C THR A 74 -1.52 -17.62 19.67
N VAL A 75 -1.31 -18.94 19.53
CA VAL A 75 -1.15 -19.58 18.21
C VAL A 75 -2.40 -19.41 17.35
N LYS A 76 -3.58 -19.62 17.93
CA LYS A 76 -4.85 -19.45 17.22
C LYS A 76 -5.07 -17.99 16.77
N ALA A 77 -4.68 -17.02 17.59
CA ALA A 77 -4.73 -15.61 17.22
C ALA A 77 -3.76 -15.33 16.06
N ALA A 78 -2.53 -15.83 16.12
CA ALA A 78 -1.53 -15.70 15.06
C ALA A 78 -1.95 -16.40 13.75
N GLU A 79 -2.64 -17.53 13.82
CA GLU A 79 -3.22 -18.20 12.64
C GLU A 79 -4.34 -17.38 12.00
N ALA A 80 -5.17 -16.73 12.81
CA ALA A 80 -6.21 -15.83 12.32
C ALA A 80 -5.60 -14.60 11.63
N GLU A 81 -4.59 -13.98 12.25
CA GLU A 81 -3.84 -12.87 11.64
C GLU A 81 -3.15 -13.29 10.34
N LYS A 82 -2.53 -14.48 10.31
CA LYS A 82 -1.93 -15.05 9.09
C LYS A 82 -2.97 -15.22 7.98
N THR A 83 -4.15 -15.74 8.32
CA THR A 83 -5.23 -15.92 7.34
C THR A 83 -5.71 -14.58 6.79
N GLN A 84 -5.85 -13.58 7.66
CA GLN A 84 -6.24 -12.23 7.26
C GLN A 84 -5.16 -11.56 6.40
N ALA A 85 -3.89 -11.74 6.74
CA ALA A 85 -2.77 -11.27 5.93
C ALA A 85 -2.71 -11.96 4.56
N GLN A 86 -2.98 -13.27 4.49
CA GLN A 86 -3.07 -14.00 3.23
C GLN A 86 -4.22 -13.49 2.34
N GLN A 87 -5.39 -13.21 2.93
CA GLN A 87 -6.51 -12.63 2.19
C GLN A 87 -6.18 -11.22 1.67
N SER A 88 -5.51 -10.42 2.49
CA SER A 88 -5.04 -9.10 2.08
C SER A 88 -4.02 -9.17 0.95
N LEU A 89 -3.14 -10.17 0.97
CA LEU A 89 -2.18 -10.43 -0.11
C LEU A 89 -2.88 -10.83 -1.42
N VAL A 90 -3.89 -11.70 -1.34
CA VAL A 90 -4.69 -12.09 -2.52
C VAL A 90 -5.39 -10.87 -3.11
N ASN A 91 -6.00 -10.02 -2.27
CA ASN A 91 -6.67 -8.80 -2.72
C ASN A 91 -5.68 -7.81 -3.34
N ALA A 92 -4.51 -7.65 -2.74
CA ALA A 92 -3.44 -6.81 -3.29
C ALA A 92 -2.92 -7.36 -4.63
N THR A 93 -2.74 -8.67 -4.75
CA THR A 93 -2.31 -9.31 -6.00
C THR A 93 -3.35 -9.13 -7.10
N THR A 94 -4.64 -9.25 -6.76
CA THR A 94 -5.72 -8.98 -7.72
C THR A 94 -5.70 -7.52 -8.17
N ALA A 95 -5.54 -6.59 -7.23
CA ALA A 95 -5.44 -5.16 -7.55
C ALA A 95 -4.20 -4.82 -8.41
N VAL A 96 -3.09 -5.52 -8.20
CA VAL A 96 -1.88 -5.39 -9.05
C VAL A 96 -2.16 -5.91 -10.46
N ASN A 97 -2.75 -7.10 -10.59
CA ASN A 97 -3.10 -7.66 -11.90
C ASN A 97 -4.11 -6.77 -12.67
N ASP A 98 -5.08 -6.21 -11.96
CA ASP A 98 -6.04 -5.26 -12.55
C ASP A 98 -5.36 -3.95 -12.97
N ALA A 99 -4.41 -3.47 -12.18
CA ALA A 99 -3.59 -2.30 -12.50
C ALA A 99 -2.63 -2.57 -13.67
N GLU A 100 -2.01 -3.75 -13.73
CA GLU A 100 -1.18 -4.20 -14.85
C GLU A 100 -1.97 -4.29 -16.16
N LYS A 101 -3.22 -4.79 -16.08
CA LYS A 101 -4.13 -4.83 -17.23
C LYS A 101 -4.47 -3.42 -17.71
N LEU A 102 -4.84 -2.52 -16.79
CA LEU A 102 -5.12 -1.11 -17.10
C LEU A 102 -3.88 -0.39 -17.67
N ALA A 103 -2.69 -0.65 -17.11
CA ALA A 103 -1.43 -0.11 -17.62
C ALA A 103 -1.08 -0.62 -19.02
N SER A 104 -1.38 -1.90 -19.31
CA SER A 104 -1.16 -2.46 -20.67
C SER A 104 -2.10 -1.89 -21.74
N GLU A 105 -3.25 -1.34 -21.32
CA GLU A 105 -4.22 -0.68 -22.19
C GLU A 105 -3.98 0.84 -22.31
N ALA A 106 -3.20 1.44 -21.40
CA ALA A 106 -2.90 2.87 -21.35
C ALA A 106 -1.59 3.21 -22.06
N THR A 107 -1.48 2.83 -23.33
CA THR A 107 -0.34 3.25 -24.16
C THR A 107 -0.55 4.68 -24.68
N PRO A 108 0.49 5.48 -25.01
CA PRO A 108 0.33 6.79 -25.66
C PRO A 108 -0.52 6.71 -26.92
N ASP A 109 -0.31 5.66 -27.72
CA ASP A 109 -1.14 5.41 -28.89
C ASP A 109 -2.59 5.11 -28.49
N GLY A 110 -2.81 4.37 -27.41
CA GLY A 110 -4.12 4.10 -26.85
C GLY A 110 -4.79 5.37 -26.29
N ILE A 111 -4.03 6.22 -25.64
CA ILE A 111 -4.52 7.53 -25.13
C ILE A 111 -4.83 8.47 -26.29
N THR A 112 -3.95 8.54 -27.30
CA THR A 112 -4.18 9.33 -28.51
C THR A 112 -5.40 8.85 -29.28
N GLN A 113 -5.55 7.54 -29.48
CA GLN A 113 -6.75 6.97 -30.10
C GLN A 113 -8.02 7.20 -29.28
N ALA A 114 -7.93 7.15 -27.95
CA ALA A 114 -9.06 7.47 -27.09
C ALA A 114 -9.42 8.96 -27.17
N GLN A 115 -8.44 9.87 -27.24
CA GLN A 115 -8.65 11.29 -27.42
C GLN A 115 -9.26 11.60 -28.78
N GLU A 116 -8.74 11.04 -29.86
CA GLU A 116 -9.34 11.16 -31.21
C GLU A 116 -10.76 10.62 -31.26
N ALA A 117 -11.01 9.46 -30.60
CA ALA A 117 -12.36 8.90 -30.49
C ALA A 117 -13.29 9.77 -29.66
N ILE A 118 -12.81 10.43 -28.61
CA ILE A 118 -13.56 11.41 -27.81
C ILE A 118 -13.90 12.63 -28.64
N GLU A 119 -12.94 13.19 -29.41
CA GLU A 119 -13.18 14.34 -30.27
C GLU A 119 -14.19 14.01 -31.36
N ALA A 120 -14.06 12.87 -32.05
CA ALA A 120 -15.01 12.39 -33.04
C ALA A 120 -16.40 12.14 -32.44
N ALA A 121 -16.45 11.55 -31.23
CA ALA A 121 -17.70 11.34 -30.51
C ALA A 121 -18.33 12.65 -30.04
N GLN A 122 -17.52 13.64 -29.61
CA GLN A 122 -17.99 14.99 -29.26
C GLN A 122 -18.59 15.71 -30.46
N GLU A 123 -17.91 15.68 -31.63
CA GLU A 123 -18.46 16.25 -32.86
C GLU A 123 -19.81 15.59 -33.21
N THR A 124 -19.88 14.25 -33.20
CA THR A 124 -21.10 13.50 -33.48
C THR A 124 -22.17 13.76 -32.43
N THR A 125 -21.80 13.81 -31.14
CA THR A 125 -22.73 14.12 -30.04
C THR A 125 -23.24 15.55 -30.11
N THR A 126 -22.45 16.47 -30.63
CA THR A 126 -22.87 17.87 -30.85
C THR A 126 -23.76 18.03 -32.09
N ALA A 127 -23.49 17.23 -33.15
CA ALA A 127 -24.26 17.26 -34.39
C ALA A 127 -25.60 16.51 -34.28
N ALA A 128 -25.61 15.35 -33.64
CA ALA A 128 -26.79 14.49 -33.53
C ALA A 128 -28.01 15.15 -32.85
N PRO A 129 -27.88 15.93 -31.76
CA PRO A 129 -29.02 16.67 -31.20
C PRO A 129 -29.58 17.73 -32.13
N LYS A 130 -28.72 18.35 -32.94
CA LYS A 130 -29.16 19.33 -33.94
C LYS A 130 -29.96 18.65 -35.06
N ASP A 131 -29.48 17.49 -35.53
CA ASP A 131 -30.18 16.72 -36.55
C ASP A 131 -31.51 16.17 -36.02
N VAL A 132 -31.54 15.63 -34.80
CA VAL A 132 -32.80 15.25 -34.12
C VAL A 132 -33.74 16.43 -33.96
N ALA A 133 -33.25 17.62 -33.59
CA ALA A 133 -34.09 18.81 -33.47
C ALA A 133 -34.68 19.22 -34.81
N VAL A 134 -33.87 19.24 -35.88
CA VAL A 134 -34.33 19.55 -37.24
C VAL A 134 -35.40 18.55 -37.71
N LYS A 135 -35.14 17.24 -37.52
CA LYS A 135 -36.11 16.19 -37.91
C LYS A 135 -37.38 16.23 -37.06
N THR A 136 -37.26 16.53 -35.77
CA THR A 136 -38.41 16.72 -34.88
C THR A 136 -39.23 17.92 -35.30
N GLN A 137 -38.58 19.06 -35.66
CA GLN A 137 -39.28 20.21 -36.17
C GLN A 137 -40.00 19.93 -37.50
N ALA A 138 -39.33 19.21 -38.40
CA ALA A 138 -39.94 18.76 -39.65
C ALA A 138 -41.14 17.83 -39.42
N LEU A 139 -41.05 16.92 -38.47
CA LEU A 139 -42.15 16.02 -38.07
C LEU A 139 -43.34 16.84 -37.52
N GLU A 140 -43.10 17.80 -36.66
CA GLU A 140 -44.15 18.67 -36.13
C GLU A 140 -44.83 19.51 -37.24
N GLN A 141 -44.05 20.01 -38.21
CA GLN A 141 -44.59 20.71 -39.36
C GLN A 141 -45.44 19.76 -40.25
N ALA A 142 -44.95 18.53 -40.44
CA ALA A 142 -45.70 17.51 -41.18
C ALA A 142 -47.04 17.17 -40.50
N LYS A 143 -47.03 16.95 -39.17
CA LYS A 143 -48.22 16.72 -38.36
C LYS A 143 -49.25 17.86 -38.50
N LYS A 144 -48.79 19.11 -38.41
CA LYS A 144 -49.66 20.30 -38.62
C LYS A 144 -50.22 20.36 -40.05
N ALA A 145 -49.41 19.96 -41.05
CA ALA A 145 -49.87 19.90 -42.44
C ALA A 145 -50.91 18.80 -42.64
N VAL A 146 -50.73 17.61 -42.03
CA VAL A 146 -51.72 16.55 -42.02
C VAL A 146 -53.05 17.02 -41.42
N SER A 147 -53.01 17.62 -40.21
CA SER A 147 -54.22 18.09 -39.55
C SER A 147 -54.98 19.14 -40.36
N ARG A 148 -54.22 20.08 -40.99
CA ARG A 148 -54.86 21.07 -41.91
C ARG A 148 -55.51 20.39 -43.12
N GLN A 149 -54.93 19.31 -43.61
CA GLN A 149 -55.45 18.58 -44.75
C GLN A 149 -56.67 17.72 -44.37
N GLU A 150 -56.64 17.10 -43.19
CA GLU A 150 -57.80 16.38 -42.62
C GLU A 150 -59.02 17.33 -42.54
N THR A 151 -58.78 18.56 -42.05
CA THR A 151 -59.83 19.60 -42.03
C THR A 151 -60.34 19.92 -43.44
N LYS A 152 -59.43 20.08 -44.44
CA LYS A 152 -59.82 20.30 -45.82
C LYS A 152 -60.60 19.14 -46.43
N VAL A 153 -60.18 17.88 -46.12
CA VAL A 153 -60.91 16.69 -46.58
C VAL A 153 -62.32 16.65 -45.96
N ALA A 154 -62.45 16.98 -44.67
CA ALA A 154 -63.74 17.04 -44.02
C ALA A 154 -64.63 18.13 -44.65
N ASP A 155 -64.06 19.34 -44.91
CA ASP A 155 -64.78 20.43 -45.55
C ASP A 155 -65.23 20.04 -46.97
N GLN A 156 -64.35 19.38 -47.77
CA GLN A 156 -64.68 18.89 -49.11
C GLN A 156 -65.76 17.80 -49.05
N LYS A 157 -65.72 16.90 -48.08
CA LYS A 157 -66.78 15.92 -47.88
C LYS A 157 -68.14 16.57 -47.63
N VAL A 158 -68.17 17.62 -46.76
CA VAL A 158 -69.39 18.37 -46.51
C VAL A 158 -69.90 19.03 -47.81
N GLN A 159 -69.00 19.52 -48.68
CA GLN A 159 -69.38 20.10 -49.97
C GLN A 159 -69.95 19.04 -50.94
N VAL A 160 -69.33 17.84 -50.99
CA VAL A 160 -69.84 16.71 -51.77
C VAL A 160 -71.23 16.31 -51.27
N ASP A 161 -71.41 16.18 -49.96
CA ASP A 161 -72.69 15.83 -49.36
C ASP A 161 -73.79 16.85 -49.72
N LYS A 162 -73.46 18.16 -49.66
CA LYS A 162 -74.36 19.22 -50.08
C LYS A 162 -74.66 19.19 -51.57
N ALA A 163 -73.65 18.92 -52.41
CA ALA A 163 -73.85 18.78 -53.85
C ALA A 163 -74.78 17.58 -54.17
N SER A 164 -74.53 16.46 -53.49
CA SER A 164 -75.37 15.26 -53.63
C SER A 164 -76.82 15.51 -53.19
N GLU A 165 -77.01 16.24 -52.08
CA GLU A 165 -78.36 16.68 -51.65
C GLU A 165 -79.03 17.60 -52.69
N THR A 166 -78.21 18.52 -53.25
CA THR A 166 -78.76 19.38 -54.35
C THR A 166 -79.14 18.57 -55.57
N VAL A 167 -78.35 17.61 -55.97
CA VAL A 167 -78.67 16.68 -57.05
C VAL A 167 -79.99 15.92 -56.77
N ALA A 168 -80.12 15.38 -55.55
CA ALA A 168 -81.33 14.70 -55.13
C ALA A 168 -82.59 15.55 -55.23
N LYS A 169 -82.51 16.84 -54.69
CA LYS A 169 -83.58 17.83 -54.76
C LYS A 169 -83.91 18.20 -56.23
N ALA A 170 -82.89 18.30 -57.07
CA ALA A 170 -83.10 18.61 -58.49
C ALA A 170 -83.80 17.39 -59.23
N GLN A 171 -83.42 16.17 -58.86
CA GLN A 171 -84.06 14.94 -59.35
C GLN A 171 -85.55 14.90 -58.92
N GLU A 172 -85.84 15.17 -57.64
CA GLU A 172 -87.21 15.29 -57.14
C GLU A 172 -88.02 16.37 -57.90
N ALA A 173 -87.41 17.51 -58.17
CA ALA A 173 -88.00 18.57 -58.90
C ALA A 173 -88.29 18.16 -60.34
N VAL A 174 -87.39 17.46 -61.02
CA VAL A 174 -87.60 16.83 -62.36
C VAL A 174 -88.74 15.84 -62.34
N ALA A 175 -88.78 14.97 -61.31
CA ALA A 175 -89.88 13.97 -61.20
C ALA A 175 -91.26 14.65 -60.97
N ALA A 176 -91.25 15.72 -60.10
CA ALA A 176 -92.49 16.53 -59.89
C ALA A 176 -92.95 17.29 -61.16
N ALA A 177 -92.00 17.82 -61.91
CA ALA A 177 -92.29 18.50 -63.18
C ALA A 177 -92.81 17.48 -64.23
N GLN A 178 -92.22 16.29 -64.25
CA GLN A 178 -92.73 15.24 -65.17
C GLN A 178 -94.17 14.84 -64.80
N ALA A 179 -94.42 14.64 -63.46
CA ALA A 179 -95.77 14.31 -63.01
C ALA A 179 -96.80 15.46 -63.33
N THR A 180 -96.37 16.69 -63.34
CA THR A 180 -97.17 17.86 -63.69
C THR A 180 -97.39 17.97 -65.22
N LEU A 181 -96.41 17.55 -66.01
CA LEU A 181 -96.46 17.48 -67.46
C LEU A 181 -97.57 16.53 -67.96
N ASP A 182 -97.75 15.38 -67.27
CA ASP A 182 -98.78 14.46 -67.58
C ASP A 182 -100.23 14.97 -67.32
N GLY A 183 -100.30 16.19 -66.71
CA GLY A 183 -101.54 16.70 -66.16
C GLY A 183 -102.23 17.88 -66.80
N THR A 184 -101.72 19.01 -67.36
CA THR A 184 -102.50 20.09 -67.96
C THR A 184 -101.88 21.41 -68.38
N ASN A 185 -100.67 21.75 -68.44
CA ASN A 185 -100.25 23.07 -68.99
C ASN A 185 -98.85 22.98 -69.63
N GLN A 186 -98.79 22.39 -70.84
CA GLN A 186 -97.55 22.00 -71.50
C GLN A 186 -96.46 23.07 -71.63
N ALA A 187 -96.80 24.32 -71.95
CA ALA A 187 -95.78 25.31 -72.18
C ALA A 187 -95.01 25.76 -70.88
N GLN A 188 -95.75 25.89 -69.79
CA GLN A 188 -95.15 26.24 -68.48
C GLN A 188 -94.43 25.07 -67.86
N VAL A 189 -94.96 23.89 -68.00
CA VAL A 189 -94.34 22.61 -67.50
C VAL A 189 -93.06 22.35 -68.27
N LEU A 190 -93.02 22.51 -69.61
CA LEU A 190 -91.78 22.29 -70.38
C LEU A 190 -90.70 23.27 -69.98
N LYS A 191 -91.00 24.53 -69.76
CA LYS A 191 -90.03 25.55 -69.30
C LYS A 191 -89.48 25.25 -67.90
N THR A 192 -90.35 24.73 -67.02
CA THR A 192 -89.93 24.28 -65.67
C THR A 192 -89.09 23.06 -65.70
N ALA A 193 -89.41 22.11 -66.58
CA ALA A 193 -88.65 20.85 -66.80
C ALA A 193 -87.27 21.13 -67.43
N ASP A 194 -87.18 22.04 -68.43
CA ASP A 194 -85.88 22.45 -68.99
C ASP A 194 -84.99 23.12 -67.98
N GLN A 195 -85.58 23.98 -67.12
CA GLN A 195 -84.79 24.65 -66.02
C GLN A 195 -84.32 23.58 -64.99
N ALA A 196 -85.20 22.66 -64.56
CA ALA A 196 -84.85 21.64 -63.66
C ALA A 196 -83.78 20.67 -64.26
N GLN A 197 -83.84 20.43 -65.56
CA GLN A 197 -82.81 19.63 -66.27
C GLN A 197 -81.46 20.35 -66.28
N THR A 198 -81.50 21.70 -66.55
CA THR A 198 -80.28 22.53 -66.52
C THR A 198 -79.64 22.58 -65.08
N ASP A 199 -80.50 22.70 -64.07
CA ASP A 199 -80.05 22.74 -62.65
C ASP A 199 -79.49 21.39 -62.26
N LEU A 200 -80.09 20.25 -62.75
CA LEU A 200 -79.56 18.91 -62.51
C LEU A 200 -78.20 18.65 -63.17
N GLU A 201 -78.03 19.12 -64.45
CA GLU A 201 -76.71 18.99 -65.10
C GLU A 201 -75.64 19.85 -64.39
N GLN A 202 -75.99 21.05 -63.90
CA GLN A 202 -75.10 21.93 -63.15
C GLN A 202 -74.76 21.30 -61.77
N ALA A 203 -75.77 20.70 -61.11
CA ALA A 203 -75.55 19.97 -59.85
C ALA A 203 -74.63 18.73 -60.03
N LYS A 204 -74.83 17.94 -61.05
CA LYS A 204 -73.98 16.80 -61.44
C LYS A 204 -72.54 17.23 -61.76
N ALA A 205 -72.38 18.34 -62.50
CA ALA A 205 -71.05 18.96 -62.77
C ALA A 205 -70.34 19.36 -61.49
N THR A 206 -71.11 20.00 -60.58
CA THR A 206 -70.58 20.41 -59.24
C THR A 206 -70.19 19.16 -58.39
N GLU A 207 -71.07 18.15 -58.37
CA GLU A 207 -70.75 16.90 -57.63
C GLU A 207 -69.49 16.24 -58.19
N LYS A 208 -69.37 16.11 -59.52
CA LYS A 208 -68.18 15.55 -60.18
C LYS A 208 -66.92 16.32 -59.85
N THR A 209 -67.01 17.67 -59.79
CA THR A 209 -65.88 18.50 -59.41
C THR A 209 -65.53 18.33 -57.93
N ALA A 210 -66.54 18.25 -57.05
CA ALA A 210 -66.33 18.03 -55.61
C ALA A 210 -65.72 16.62 -55.35
N GLU A 211 -66.20 15.60 -56.04
CA GLU A 211 -65.59 14.24 -55.95
C GLU A 211 -64.14 14.21 -56.45
N ALA A 212 -63.83 14.92 -57.56
CA ALA A 212 -62.47 14.98 -58.06
C ALA A 212 -61.55 15.70 -57.05
N THR A 213 -62.06 16.79 -56.44
CA THR A 213 -61.34 17.52 -55.38
C THR A 213 -61.13 16.66 -54.15
N LEU A 214 -62.15 15.90 -53.73
CA LEU A 214 -62.04 14.95 -52.62
C LEU A 214 -61.00 13.87 -52.89
N ARG A 215 -61.03 13.24 -54.10
CA ARG A 215 -60.01 12.26 -54.49
C ARG A 215 -58.59 12.80 -54.47
N ASN A 216 -58.42 14.01 -55.00
CA ASN A 216 -57.11 14.69 -54.98
C ASN A 216 -56.67 15.01 -53.55
N ALA A 217 -57.57 15.43 -52.68
CA ALA A 217 -57.31 15.69 -51.28
C ALA A 217 -56.93 14.41 -50.54
N GLN A 218 -57.64 13.30 -50.76
CA GLN A 218 -57.33 11.99 -50.18
C GLN A 218 -55.98 11.46 -50.66
N ALA A 219 -55.68 11.58 -51.98
CA ALA A 219 -54.35 11.18 -52.50
C ALA A 219 -53.22 12.02 -51.92
N ALA A 220 -53.44 13.32 -51.72
CA ALA A 220 -52.46 14.19 -51.05
C ALA A 220 -52.30 13.86 -49.57
N ASP A 221 -53.37 13.44 -48.90
CA ASP A 221 -53.34 13.05 -47.50
C ASP A 221 -52.59 11.72 -47.31
N GLN A 222 -52.83 10.74 -48.20
CA GLN A 222 -52.07 9.49 -48.23
C GLN A 222 -50.56 9.75 -48.38
N LYS A 223 -50.16 10.60 -49.35
CA LYS A 223 -48.74 10.97 -49.51
C LYS A 223 -48.16 11.63 -48.27
N ARG A 224 -48.93 12.44 -47.56
CA ARG A 224 -48.50 13.07 -46.31
C ARG A 224 -48.35 12.03 -45.17
N ALA A 225 -49.31 11.09 -45.09
CA ALA A 225 -49.22 10.01 -44.10
C ALA A 225 -47.97 9.13 -44.33
N GLU A 226 -47.65 8.82 -45.60
CA GLU A 226 -46.43 8.12 -45.98
C GLU A 226 -45.17 8.93 -45.58
N ALA A 227 -45.15 10.25 -45.89
CA ALA A 227 -44.05 11.12 -45.51
C ALA A 227 -43.90 11.27 -43.98
N LEU A 228 -45.03 11.33 -43.25
CA LEU A 228 -45.03 11.35 -41.78
C LEU A 228 -44.42 10.06 -41.22
N THR A 229 -44.86 8.88 -41.73
CA THR A 229 -44.32 7.57 -41.33
C THR A 229 -42.81 7.50 -41.60
N GLN A 230 -42.36 8.01 -42.74
CA GLN A 230 -40.93 8.06 -43.06
C GLN A 230 -40.16 8.97 -42.14
N ALA A 231 -40.68 10.16 -41.84
CA ALA A 231 -40.07 11.12 -40.91
C ALA A 231 -39.99 10.54 -39.47
N GLU A 232 -41.01 9.81 -39.02
CA GLU A 232 -41.03 9.13 -37.73
C GLU A 232 -39.94 8.03 -37.64
N LYS A 233 -39.78 7.25 -38.73
CA LYS A 233 -38.69 6.26 -38.83
C LYS A 233 -37.30 6.92 -38.75
N GLU A 234 -37.12 8.03 -39.47
CA GLU A 234 -35.86 8.79 -39.46
C GLU A 234 -35.53 9.37 -38.10
N VAL A 235 -36.54 9.93 -37.40
CA VAL A 235 -36.36 10.40 -36.01
C VAL A 235 -35.98 9.25 -35.07
N THR A 236 -36.65 8.11 -35.21
CA THR A 236 -36.31 6.90 -34.40
C THR A 236 -34.90 6.42 -34.69
N SER A 237 -34.50 6.38 -35.96
CA SER A 237 -33.12 6.02 -36.32
C SER A 237 -32.10 6.98 -35.73
N ALA A 238 -32.31 8.29 -35.89
CA ALA A 238 -31.44 9.32 -35.35
C ALA A 238 -31.34 9.28 -33.79
N GLN A 239 -32.44 8.98 -33.12
CA GLN A 239 -32.45 8.78 -31.67
C GLN A 239 -31.63 7.54 -31.25
N THR A 240 -31.73 6.44 -32.02
CA THR A 240 -30.95 5.23 -31.76
C THR A 240 -29.45 5.49 -31.99
N GLU A 241 -29.10 6.20 -33.06
CA GLU A 241 -27.72 6.59 -33.34
C GLU A 241 -27.17 7.49 -32.22
N LEU A 242 -27.94 8.49 -31.78
CA LEU A 242 -27.56 9.35 -30.66
C LEU A 242 -27.31 8.56 -29.37
N ALA A 243 -28.18 7.59 -29.05
CA ALA A 243 -28.01 6.74 -27.88
C ALA A 243 -26.71 5.90 -27.97
N THR A 244 -26.43 5.35 -29.17
CA THR A 244 -25.22 4.58 -29.43
C THR A 244 -23.94 5.43 -29.28
N VAL A 245 -23.93 6.62 -29.90
CA VAL A 245 -22.80 7.55 -29.81
C VAL A 245 -22.61 8.06 -28.38
N SER A 246 -23.69 8.37 -27.67
CA SER A 246 -23.62 8.81 -26.27
C SER A 246 -23.04 7.71 -25.37
N LYS A 247 -23.40 6.43 -25.62
CA LYS A 247 -22.82 5.31 -24.90
C LYS A 247 -21.32 5.18 -25.19
N ALA A 248 -20.91 5.22 -26.46
CA ALA A 248 -19.51 5.16 -26.85
C ALA A 248 -18.68 6.31 -26.25
N PHE A 249 -19.24 7.54 -26.24
CA PHE A 249 -18.61 8.68 -25.60
C PHE A 249 -18.39 8.49 -24.10
N ASN A 250 -19.42 7.98 -23.40
CA ASN A 250 -19.30 7.71 -21.96
C ASN A 250 -18.26 6.62 -21.66
N GLU A 251 -18.24 5.56 -22.48
CA GLU A 251 -17.23 4.49 -22.36
C GLU A 251 -15.81 5.01 -22.62
N ALA A 252 -15.62 5.84 -23.66
CA ALA A 252 -14.33 6.46 -23.96
C ALA A 252 -13.89 7.41 -22.84
N THR A 253 -14.81 8.20 -22.29
CA THR A 253 -14.53 9.12 -21.17
C THR A 253 -14.15 8.34 -19.91
N GLN A 254 -14.85 7.24 -19.62
CA GLN A 254 -14.51 6.38 -18.49
C GLN A 254 -13.11 5.79 -18.67
N LYS A 255 -12.82 5.28 -19.86
CA LYS A 255 -11.50 4.70 -20.18
C LYS A 255 -10.37 5.72 -20.02
N ALA A 256 -10.56 6.94 -20.50
CA ALA A 256 -9.59 8.01 -20.32
C ALA A 256 -9.38 8.38 -18.84
N THR A 257 -10.46 8.40 -18.05
CA THR A 257 -10.38 8.65 -16.60
C THR A 257 -9.63 7.53 -15.87
N ASP A 258 -9.88 6.29 -16.25
CA ASP A 258 -9.22 5.12 -15.66
C ASP A 258 -7.72 5.11 -16.01
N SER A 259 -7.36 5.41 -17.26
CA SER A 259 -5.97 5.56 -17.71
C SER A 259 -5.23 6.67 -16.96
N GLN A 260 -5.85 7.85 -16.83
CA GLN A 260 -5.30 8.96 -16.05
C GLN A 260 -5.08 8.58 -14.58
N THR A 261 -6.01 7.82 -14.01
CA THR A 261 -5.91 7.34 -12.63
C THR A 261 -4.76 6.32 -12.48
N ALA A 262 -4.58 5.44 -13.47
CA ALA A 262 -3.49 4.48 -13.50
C ALA A 262 -2.13 5.20 -13.58
N LEU A 263 -1.99 6.18 -14.45
CA LEU A 263 -0.78 6.99 -14.57
C LEU A 263 -0.43 7.70 -13.25
N LEU A 264 -1.38 8.39 -12.64
CA LEU A 264 -1.16 9.07 -11.35
C LEU A 264 -0.73 8.10 -10.23
N ARG A 265 -1.24 6.87 -10.24
CA ARG A 265 -0.82 5.83 -9.29
C ARG A 265 0.60 5.36 -9.58
N ALA A 266 0.94 5.14 -10.84
CA ALA A 266 2.27 4.73 -11.25
C ALA A 266 3.31 5.81 -10.87
N GLU A 267 3.04 7.08 -11.13
CA GLU A 267 3.87 8.21 -10.70
C GLU A 267 4.08 8.22 -9.18
N ALA A 268 2.99 8.11 -8.41
CA ALA A 268 3.06 8.12 -6.95
C ALA A 268 3.88 6.94 -6.39
N THR A 269 3.73 5.74 -6.96
CA THR A 269 4.49 4.56 -6.51
C THR A 269 5.96 4.61 -6.94
N HIS A 270 6.24 5.17 -8.12
CA HIS A 270 7.61 5.43 -8.57
C HIS A 270 8.32 6.44 -7.65
N ASP A 271 7.68 7.57 -7.35
CA ASP A 271 8.25 8.59 -6.47
C ASP A 271 8.48 8.05 -5.05
N GLN A 272 7.57 7.23 -4.56
CA GLN A 272 7.75 6.55 -3.29
C GLN A 272 8.96 5.61 -3.31
N ALA A 273 9.12 4.78 -4.35
CA ALA A 273 10.26 3.90 -4.49
C ALA A 273 11.58 4.67 -4.60
N LYS A 274 11.59 5.77 -5.35
CA LYS A 274 12.73 6.68 -5.47
C LYS A 274 13.11 7.31 -4.13
N ASN A 275 12.12 7.74 -3.35
CA ASN A 275 12.35 8.30 -2.01
C ASN A 275 12.96 7.26 -1.06
N VAL A 276 12.54 5.99 -1.14
CA VAL A 276 13.15 4.90 -0.37
C VAL A 276 14.60 4.71 -0.75
N VAL A 277 14.94 4.70 -2.05
CA VAL A 277 16.33 4.60 -2.52
C VAL A 277 17.14 5.77 -2.01
N ASN A 278 16.67 6.99 -2.18
CA ASN A 278 17.35 8.20 -1.71
C ASN A 278 17.58 8.18 -0.19
N SER A 279 16.56 7.78 0.57
CA SER A 279 16.66 7.68 2.03
C SER A 279 17.72 6.66 2.46
N LEU A 280 17.76 5.49 1.81
CA LEU A 280 18.77 4.47 2.10
C LEU A 280 20.18 4.90 1.66
N GLU A 281 20.31 5.61 0.55
CA GLU A 281 21.60 6.16 0.12
C GLU A 281 22.13 7.24 1.10
N GLU A 282 21.25 8.09 1.61
CA GLU A 282 21.61 9.07 2.64
C GLU A 282 21.96 8.38 3.98
N GLU A 283 21.18 7.35 4.38
CA GLU A 283 21.46 6.57 5.58
C GLU A 283 22.83 5.87 5.46
N ILE A 284 23.17 5.31 4.29
CA ILE A 284 24.48 4.70 4.04
C ILE A 284 25.62 5.73 4.09
N LYS A 285 25.42 6.95 3.57
CA LYS A 285 26.42 8.03 3.65
C LYS A 285 26.66 8.46 5.09
N MET A 286 25.62 8.45 5.93
CA MET A 286 25.69 8.78 7.35
C MET A 286 26.09 7.58 8.22
N HIS A 287 26.38 6.42 7.58
CA HIS A 287 26.76 5.21 8.31
C HIS A 287 28.07 5.43 9.04
N ASN A 288 28.03 5.28 10.35
CA ASN A 288 29.20 5.45 11.18
C ASN A 288 30.19 4.31 10.98
N THR A 289 31.46 4.65 10.87
CA THR A 289 32.54 3.69 10.68
C THR A 289 33.66 3.94 11.70
N ILE A 290 34.31 2.87 12.14
CA ILE A 290 35.55 2.96 12.89
C ILE A 290 36.70 2.56 11.97
N THR A 291 37.58 3.51 11.69
CA THR A 291 38.77 3.30 10.85
C THR A 291 39.94 3.01 11.76
N LEU A 292 40.48 1.79 11.64
CA LEU A 292 41.71 1.43 12.34
C LEU A 292 42.92 1.88 11.52
N PRO A 293 43.98 2.45 12.18
CA PRO A 293 45.21 2.80 11.47
C PRO A 293 45.94 1.57 10.92
N GLU A 294 46.67 1.73 9.83
CA GLU A 294 47.49 0.68 9.26
C GLU A 294 48.47 0.12 10.27
N GLY A 295 48.54 -1.20 10.40
CA GLY A 295 49.40 -1.89 11.38
C GLY A 295 48.82 -1.96 12.79
N TYR A 296 47.59 -1.47 13.01
CA TYR A 296 46.91 -1.55 14.32
C TYR A 296 46.74 -2.98 14.80
N LYS A 297 46.29 -3.87 13.92
CA LYS A 297 46.08 -5.29 14.23
C LYS A 297 47.37 -5.90 14.78
N GLU A 298 48.44 -5.82 14.04
CA GLU A 298 49.74 -6.37 14.38
C GLU A 298 50.29 -5.76 15.69
N ALA A 299 50.11 -4.46 15.91
CA ALA A 299 50.55 -3.78 17.10
C ALA A 299 49.74 -4.22 18.33
N LEU A 300 48.42 -4.31 18.23
CA LEU A 300 47.54 -4.75 19.28
C LEU A 300 47.79 -6.21 19.67
N GLU A 301 47.91 -7.10 18.68
CA GLU A 301 48.24 -8.52 18.87
C GLU A 301 49.63 -8.71 19.52
N ALA A 302 50.64 -7.91 19.07
CA ALA A 302 51.96 -7.93 19.65
C ALA A 302 51.91 -7.49 21.11
N TYR A 303 51.21 -6.42 21.43
CA TYR A 303 51.07 -5.98 22.85
C TYR A 303 50.24 -6.98 23.67
N TYR A 304 49.17 -7.54 23.11
CA TYR A 304 48.37 -8.56 23.75
C TYR A 304 49.24 -9.74 24.18
N THR A 305 50.13 -10.21 23.28
CA THR A 305 50.93 -11.40 23.46
C THR A 305 52.14 -11.16 24.39
N THR A 306 52.80 -10.02 24.22
CA THR A 306 54.10 -9.79 24.89
C THR A 306 53.99 -8.95 26.15
N LYS A 307 52.94 -8.12 26.27
CA LYS A 307 52.80 -7.09 27.31
C LYS A 307 54.05 -6.19 27.49
N SER A 308 54.85 -6.08 26.42
CA SER A 308 56.10 -5.30 26.47
C SER A 308 55.83 -3.78 26.26
N GLU A 309 56.61 -2.95 26.94
CA GLU A 309 56.53 -1.49 26.75
C GLU A 309 56.78 -1.04 25.32
N VAL A 310 57.70 -1.72 24.60
CA VAL A 310 57.97 -1.44 23.18
C VAL A 310 56.73 -1.65 22.29
N ALA A 311 55.98 -2.77 22.52
CA ALA A 311 54.75 -3.02 21.80
C ALA A 311 53.63 -2.01 22.19
N LYS A 312 53.60 -1.60 23.47
CA LYS A 312 52.67 -0.58 23.96
C LYS A 312 52.96 0.79 23.35
N GLU A 313 54.23 1.22 23.33
CA GLU A 313 54.64 2.47 22.70
C GLU A 313 54.30 2.47 21.20
N ARG A 314 54.54 1.36 20.50
CA ARG A 314 54.20 1.21 19.08
C ARG A 314 52.69 1.39 18.87
N LEU A 315 51.87 0.79 19.71
CA LEU A 315 50.42 0.91 19.65
C LEU A 315 49.96 2.35 19.91
N ASN A 316 50.51 2.98 20.95
CA ASN A 316 50.24 4.40 21.29
C ASN A 316 50.60 5.36 20.13
N GLU A 317 51.72 5.12 19.45
CA GLU A 317 52.15 5.93 18.30
C GLU A 317 51.17 5.79 17.12
N LEU A 318 50.74 4.56 16.79
CA LEU A 318 49.84 4.30 15.71
C LEU A 318 48.45 4.92 15.92
N THR A 319 48.00 4.97 17.17
CA THR A 319 46.65 5.44 17.47
C THR A 319 46.56 6.92 17.79
N LYS A 320 47.71 7.60 17.91
CA LYS A 320 47.81 9.01 18.33
C LYS A 320 46.90 9.97 17.56
N GLU A 321 46.77 9.78 16.25
CA GLU A 321 45.91 10.60 15.40
C GLU A 321 44.59 9.89 15.03
N ALA A 322 44.49 8.59 15.33
CA ALA A 322 43.37 7.78 14.92
C ALA A 322 42.04 8.17 15.54
N VAL A 323 42.04 8.68 16.77
CA VAL A 323 40.84 9.21 17.43
C VAL A 323 40.28 10.40 16.65
N ALA A 324 41.13 11.30 16.16
CA ALA A 324 40.73 12.52 15.48
C ALA A 324 40.10 12.28 14.10
N ILE A 325 40.49 11.22 13.41
CA ILE A 325 39.90 10.85 12.10
C ILE A 325 38.58 10.10 12.24
N ASN A 326 38.30 9.54 13.40
CA ASN A 326 37.06 8.86 13.71
C ASN A 326 36.04 9.85 14.26
N GLN A 327 35.20 10.38 13.40
CA GLN A 327 34.17 11.36 13.73
C GLN A 327 32.78 10.74 13.63
N TYR A 328 31.97 10.97 14.66
CA TYR A 328 30.57 10.58 14.62
C TYR A 328 29.80 11.39 13.59
N GLN A 329 28.96 10.70 12.83
CA GLN A 329 28.02 11.32 11.91
C GLN A 329 26.61 11.12 12.47
N SER A 330 25.89 12.24 12.65
CA SER A 330 24.52 12.19 13.15
C SER A 330 23.61 11.42 12.19
N VAL A 331 22.85 10.50 12.74
CA VAL A 331 21.85 9.66 12.02
C VAL A 331 20.42 10.01 12.40
N THR A 332 20.23 11.18 13.00
CA THR A 332 18.94 11.65 13.56
C THR A 332 17.73 11.47 12.66
N PRO A 333 17.75 11.63 11.32
CA PRO A 333 16.58 11.39 10.49
C PRO A 333 16.09 9.95 10.52
N PHE A 334 16.96 9.01 10.84
CA PHE A 334 16.75 7.56 10.80
C PHE A 334 16.58 6.93 12.18
N ASP A 335 16.76 7.72 13.24
CA ASP A 335 16.61 7.25 14.61
C ASP A 335 15.14 7.07 15.00
N ILE A 336 14.92 6.19 15.97
CA ILE A 336 13.65 6.14 16.68
C ILE A 336 13.46 7.50 17.37
N LYS A 337 12.37 8.18 17.04
CA LYS A 337 12.03 9.49 17.64
C LYS A 337 11.41 9.31 19.03
N ASP A 338 12.07 8.58 19.89
CA ASP A 338 11.69 8.51 21.28
C ASP A 338 12.29 9.71 22.03
N ASN A 339 11.42 10.50 22.64
CA ASN A 339 11.86 11.43 23.66
C ASN A 339 12.32 10.59 24.85
N ILE A 340 13.61 10.42 24.99
CA ILE A 340 14.18 9.70 26.12
C ILE A 340 14.17 10.66 27.32
N GLU A 341 13.11 10.55 28.13
CA GLU A 341 12.95 11.40 29.31
C GLU A 341 14.01 11.08 30.40
N ASP A 342 14.38 9.82 30.51
CA ASP A 342 15.37 9.34 31.45
C ASP A 342 16.24 8.24 30.82
N PRO A 343 17.49 8.53 30.43
CA PRO A 343 18.37 7.54 29.80
C PRO A 343 18.74 6.37 30.72
N ARG A 344 18.37 6.41 32.01
CA ARG A 344 18.47 5.26 32.93
C ARG A 344 17.31 4.28 32.79
N LYS A 345 16.30 4.63 32.02
CA LYS A 345 15.07 3.84 31.79
C LYS A 345 14.77 3.72 30.32
N LEU A 346 15.76 3.29 29.57
CA LEU A 346 15.58 3.06 28.15
C LEU A 346 14.50 2.00 27.90
N SER A 347 13.70 2.19 26.86
CA SER A 347 12.81 1.13 26.38
C SER A 347 13.62 -0.05 25.84
N GLU A 348 13.04 -1.25 25.84
CA GLU A 348 13.66 -2.43 25.19
C GLU A 348 14.02 -2.14 23.73
N GLN A 349 13.18 -1.35 23.03
CA GLN A 349 13.42 -0.95 21.66
C GLN A 349 14.65 -0.04 21.55
N ALA A 350 14.78 0.95 22.43
CA ALA A 350 15.93 1.85 22.45
C ALA A 350 17.23 1.09 22.75
N ARG A 351 17.24 0.22 23.77
CA ARG A 351 18.41 -0.64 24.08
C ARG A 351 18.78 -1.55 22.91
N THR A 352 17.77 -2.11 22.25
CA THR A 352 17.99 -2.94 21.06
C THR A 352 18.67 -2.14 19.94
N GLU A 353 18.20 -0.93 19.66
CA GLU A 353 18.78 -0.06 18.64
C GLU A 353 20.22 0.35 18.97
N LEU A 354 20.48 0.75 20.22
CA LEU A 354 21.84 1.07 20.69
C LEU A 354 22.77 -0.13 20.61
N THR A 355 22.29 -1.31 20.97
CA THR A 355 23.07 -2.56 20.87
C THR A 355 23.40 -2.90 19.42
N LEU A 356 22.42 -2.81 18.51
CA LEU A 356 22.64 -3.06 17.08
C LEU A 356 23.63 -2.06 16.49
N PHE A 357 23.58 -0.81 16.87
CA PHE A 357 24.54 0.22 16.47
C PHE A 357 25.96 -0.11 16.97
N ALA A 358 26.10 -0.48 18.23
CA ALA A 358 27.41 -0.89 18.80
C ALA A 358 27.95 -2.15 18.11
N VAL A 359 27.10 -3.17 17.89
CA VAL A 359 27.47 -4.43 17.22
C VAL A 359 27.93 -4.17 15.78
N ASP A 360 27.29 -3.28 15.06
CA ASP A 360 27.73 -2.90 13.72
C ASP A 360 29.14 -2.31 13.72
N LEU A 361 29.41 -1.38 14.62
CA LEU A 361 30.75 -0.77 14.78
C LEU A 361 31.80 -1.79 15.23
N LEU A 362 31.44 -2.65 16.18
CA LEU A 362 32.34 -3.72 16.66
C LEU A 362 32.67 -4.73 15.56
N ASN A 363 31.70 -5.08 14.71
CA ASN A 363 31.92 -6.03 13.64
C ASN A 363 32.80 -5.45 12.52
N GLN A 364 32.81 -4.15 12.31
CA GLN A 364 33.80 -3.49 11.44
C GLN A 364 35.23 -3.70 11.99
N VAL A 365 35.41 -3.51 13.28
CA VAL A 365 36.70 -3.73 13.98
C VAL A 365 37.07 -5.22 13.95
N ARG A 366 36.16 -6.10 14.36
CA ARG A 366 36.37 -7.56 14.38
C ARG A 366 36.74 -8.11 13.01
N LYS A 367 36.09 -7.62 11.96
CA LYS A 367 36.41 -7.97 10.56
C LYS A 367 37.81 -7.50 10.19
N ALA A 368 38.20 -6.26 10.54
CA ALA A 368 39.54 -5.75 10.28
C ALA A 368 40.62 -6.53 11.05
N MET A 369 40.31 -6.95 12.28
CA MET A 369 41.17 -7.78 13.11
C MET A 369 41.22 -9.24 12.65
N GLY A 370 40.19 -9.71 11.89
CA GLY A 370 40.04 -11.12 11.52
C GLY A 370 39.61 -12.00 12.69
N THR A 371 38.93 -11.43 13.67
CA THR A 371 38.37 -12.13 14.83
C THR A 371 36.89 -12.41 14.63
N GLN A 372 36.30 -13.24 15.51
CA GLN A 372 34.89 -13.61 15.43
C GLN A 372 33.99 -12.39 15.57
N GLU A 373 33.03 -12.26 14.66
CA GLU A 373 31.98 -11.21 14.75
C GLU A 373 31.09 -11.46 15.97
N VAL A 374 30.56 -10.38 16.52
CA VAL A 374 29.62 -10.40 17.64
C VAL A 374 28.18 -10.26 17.14
N VAL A 375 27.23 -10.69 17.96
CA VAL A 375 25.80 -10.56 17.66
C VAL A 375 25.09 -9.83 18.79
N ALA A 376 24.14 -8.97 18.43
CA ALA A 376 23.19 -8.43 19.40
C ALA A 376 22.28 -9.57 19.89
N ASN A 377 22.11 -9.70 21.18
CA ASN A 377 21.33 -10.79 21.77
C ASN A 377 20.42 -10.27 22.87
N LYS A 378 19.14 -10.69 22.87
CA LYS A 378 18.16 -10.21 23.87
C LYS A 378 18.55 -10.49 25.30
N SER A 379 19.13 -11.67 25.58
CA SER A 379 19.59 -12.00 26.94
C SER A 379 20.75 -11.11 27.35
N ALA A 380 21.68 -10.81 26.44
CA ALA A 380 22.79 -9.90 26.71
C ALA A 380 22.30 -8.45 26.93
N ILE A 381 21.28 -8.01 26.17
CA ILE A 381 20.65 -6.69 26.37
C ILE A 381 20.00 -6.60 27.75
N THR A 382 19.25 -7.61 28.16
CA THR A 382 18.62 -7.64 29.49
C THR A 382 19.67 -7.75 30.61
N PHE A 383 20.75 -8.47 30.36
CA PHE A 383 21.88 -8.52 31.28
C PHE A 383 22.56 -7.15 31.41
N ALA A 384 22.72 -6.42 30.30
CA ALA A 384 23.27 -5.06 30.33
C ALA A 384 22.36 -4.10 31.10
N ASP A 385 21.04 -4.19 30.91
CA ASP A 385 20.05 -3.42 31.67
C ASP A 385 20.15 -3.68 33.18
N GLU A 386 20.24 -4.94 33.58
CA GLU A 386 20.38 -5.29 35.00
C GLU A 386 21.64 -4.74 35.59
N VAL A 387 22.79 -4.87 34.92
CA VAL A 387 24.06 -4.33 35.37
C VAL A 387 24.02 -2.81 35.44
N ALA A 388 23.48 -2.11 34.43
CA ALA A 388 23.36 -0.68 34.39
C ALA A 388 22.48 -0.14 35.52
N ASN A 389 21.38 -0.80 35.85
CA ASN A 389 20.44 -0.40 36.90
C ASN A 389 20.93 -0.71 38.31
N THR A 390 21.74 -1.74 38.49
CA THR A 390 22.23 -2.16 39.82
C THR A 390 23.56 -1.57 40.18
N SER A 391 24.36 -1.09 39.21
CA SER A 391 25.66 -0.48 39.44
C SER A 391 25.59 0.80 40.31
N LYS A 392 26.31 0.82 41.40
CA LYS A 392 26.34 1.91 42.38
C LYS A 392 27.69 2.61 42.45
N VAL A 393 28.73 2.03 41.88
CA VAL A 393 30.11 2.54 41.98
C VAL A 393 30.36 3.62 40.95
N SER A 394 30.98 4.71 41.38
CA SER A 394 31.30 5.87 40.52
C SER A 394 32.73 5.78 39.99
N GLY A 395 32.88 5.79 38.66
CA GLY A 395 34.19 5.88 37.99
C GLY A 395 34.86 4.58 37.61
N TYR A 396 34.34 3.42 38.06
CA TYR A 396 34.92 2.10 37.82
C TYR A 396 33.82 1.06 37.61
N HIS A 397 34.20 -0.15 37.19
CA HIS A 397 33.30 -1.29 37.14
C HIS A 397 32.73 -1.62 38.52
N ASP A 398 31.41 -1.80 38.62
CA ASP A 398 30.79 -2.37 39.80
C ASP A 398 30.83 -3.91 39.70
N VAL A 399 31.99 -4.46 40.06
CA VAL A 399 32.26 -5.90 39.94
C VAL A 399 31.26 -6.73 40.74
N ALA A 400 30.76 -6.22 41.86
CA ALA A 400 29.73 -6.92 42.63
C ALA A 400 28.41 -6.97 41.87
N ALA A 401 27.93 -5.86 41.34
CA ALA A 401 26.70 -5.81 40.51
C ALA A 401 26.82 -6.68 39.27
N ILE A 402 27.96 -6.65 38.58
CA ILE A 402 28.21 -7.49 37.40
C ILE A 402 28.08 -8.99 37.75
N ASN A 403 28.72 -9.43 38.86
CA ASN A 403 28.70 -10.83 39.27
C ASN A 403 27.34 -11.28 39.82
N GLU A 404 26.60 -10.42 40.54
CA GLU A 404 25.24 -10.71 40.97
C GLU A 404 24.32 -10.88 39.76
N ALA A 405 24.38 -9.97 38.80
CA ALA A 405 23.63 -10.08 37.56
C ALA A 405 24.05 -11.33 36.76
N ALA A 406 25.36 -11.62 36.65
CA ALA A 406 25.85 -12.83 35.95
C ALA A 406 25.24 -14.11 36.53
N VAL A 407 25.19 -14.26 37.84
CA VAL A 407 24.55 -15.41 38.50
C VAL A 407 23.05 -15.46 38.15
N ALA A 408 22.35 -14.36 38.20
CA ALA A 408 20.92 -14.30 37.87
C ALA A 408 20.63 -14.71 36.41
N PHE A 409 21.57 -14.45 35.51
CA PHE A 409 21.46 -14.83 34.09
C PHE A 409 22.11 -16.20 33.75
N GLY A 410 22.51 -16.97 34.76
CA GLY A 410 23.11 -18.28 34.52
C GLY A 410 24.48 -18.20 33.86
N LEU A 411 25.20 -17.13 34.10
CA LEU A 411 26.54 -16.87 33.60
C LEU A 411 27.60 -17.18 34.67
N GLU A 412 28.81 -17.39 34.23
CA GLU A 412 29.98 -17.58 35.13
C GLU A 412 30.22 -16.31 35.93
N SER A 413 30.54 -16.44 37.20
CA SER A 413 30.92 -15.33 38.05
C SER A 413 32.20 -15.67 38.81
N PHE A 414 33.06 -14.64 38.95
CA PHE A 414 34.28 -14.74 39.76
C PHE A 414 34.35 -13.53 40.70
N GLU A 415 34.34 -13.80 41.99
CA GLU A 415 34.42 -12.74 42.99
C GLU A 415 35.66 -11.88 42.74
N GLY A 416 35.45 -10.58 42.65
CA GLY A 416 36.50 -9.56 42.43
C GLY A 416 36.96 -9.38 40.99
N TYR A 417 36.38 -10.13 40.01
CA TYR A 417 36.74 -10.01 38.60
C TYR A 417 35.55 -9.57 37.72
N ASN A 418 35.83 -8.72 36.74
CA ASN A 418 34.92 -8.35 35.69
C ASN A 418 35.19 -9.18 34.44
N LEU A 419 34.24 -10.04 34.07
CA LEU A 419 34.36 -10.89 32.88
C LEU A 419 33.63 -10.31 31.68
N TYR A 420 32.72 -9.35 31.86
CA TYR A 420 31.70 -9.04 30.86
C TYR A 420 31.70 -7.60 30.38
N GLU A 421 32.02 -6.65 31.28
CA GLU A 421 31.73 -5.25 31.03
C GLU A 421 32.93 -4.47 30.49
N ASN A 422 32.71 -3.76 29.39
CA ASN A 422 33.49 -2.62 28.96
C ASN A 422 32.65 -1.37 29.29
N LEU A 423 33.17 -0.56 30.23
CA LEU A 423 32.46 0.58 30.79
C LEU A 423 33.04 1.90 30.28
N GLY A 424 32.21 2.66 29.56
CA GLY A 424 32.58 4.00 29.11
C GLY A 424 31.92 5.11 29.93
N ILE A 425 32.63 6.22 30.06
CA ILE A 425 32.09 7.44 30.66
C ILE A 425 31.61 8.34 29.52
N GLY A 426 30.31 8.66 29.51
CA GLY A 426 29.71 9.63 28.62
C GLY A 426 29.30 10.89 29.41
N TYR A 427 29.29 12.03 28.73
CA TYR A 427 28.67 13.24 29.27
C TYR A 427 27.21 13.22 28.78
N PHE A 428 26.27 13.19 29.71
CA PHE A 428 24.86 13.44 29.41
C PHE A 428 24.50 14.80 29.98
N ASP A 429 23.90 15.67 29.16
CA ASP A 429 23.37 16.94 29.66
C ASP A 429 22.14 16.67 30.54
N PRO A 430 22.18 16.92 31.84
CA PRO A 430 21.04 16.63 32.70
C PRO A 430 19.87 17.60 32.49
N THR A 431 20.05 18.64 31.70
CA THR A 431 19.03 19.67 31.40
C THR A 431 18.46 19.58 29.99
N GLY A 432 19.03 18.74 29.13
CA GLY A 432 18.63 18.55 27.74
C GLY A 432 17.79 17.31 27.53
N VAL A 433 16.98 17.32 26.48
CA VAL A 433 16.31 16.12 26.00
C VAL A 433 17.36 15.20 25.40
N VAL A 434 17.59 14.05 26.02
CA VAL A 434 18.48 13.02 25.47
C VAL A 434 17.79 12.38 24.27
N THR A 435 18.47 12.43 23.13
CA THR A 435 17.98 11.77 21.89
C THR A 435 18.74 10.47 21.66
N MET A 436 18.18 9.60 20.82
CA MET A 436 18.87 8.39 20.38
C MET A 436 20.19 8.73 19.67
N ASP A 437 20.20 9.78 18.84
CA ASP A 437 21.40 10.28 18.17
C ASP A 437 22.51 10.64 19.18
N PHE A 438 22.15 11.32 20.25
CA PHE A 438 23.10 11.67 21.33
C PHE A 438 23.66 10.41 22.04
N LEU A 439 22.82 9.42 22.31
CA LEU A 439 23.28 8.15 22.89
C LEU A 439 24.18 7.35 21.93
N LYS A 440 23.88 7.34 20.65
CA LYS A 440 24.72 6.74 19.61
C LYS A 440 26.07 7.47 19.51
N GLU A 441 26.08 8.80 19.55
CA GLU A 441 27.32 9.56 19.61
C GLU A 441 28.15 9.17 20.84
N GLY A 442 27.53 9.03 22.02
CA GLY A 442 28.17 8.57 23.24
C GLY A 442 28.80 7.19 23.08
N ILE A 443 28.06 6.22 22.51
CA ILE A 443 28.56 4.86 22.22
C ILE A 443 29.74 4.93 21.26
N TYR A 444 29.59 5.67 20.16
CA TYR A 444 30.64 5.81 19.15
C TYR A 444 31.95 6.35 19.78
N ARG A 445 31.85 7.44 20.53
CA ARG A 445 33.01 8.05 21.22
C ARG A 445 33.63 7.09 22.23
N VAL A 446 32.81 6.35 22.98
CA VAL A 446 33.29 5.36 23.95
C VAL A 446 34.03 4.25 23.23
N LEU A 447 33.46 3.68 22.16
CA LEU A 447 34.12 2.63 21.38
C LEU A 447 35.41 3.10 20.73
N VAL A 448 35.43 4.29 20.13
CA VAL A 448 36.64 4.89 19.55
C VAL A 448 37.74 5.08 20.62
N ASN A 449 37.39 5.62 21.79
CA ASN A 449 38.34 5.78 22.87
C ASN A 449 38.87 4.43 23.40
N MET A 450 37.99 3.45 23.62
CA MET A 450 38.36 2.12 24.10
C MET A 450 39.24 1.34 23.10
N LEU A 451 39.08 1.62 21.81
CA LEU A 451 39.87 0.97 20.76
C LEU A 451 41.17 1.70 20.44
N LEU A 452 41.16 3.03 20.49
CA LEU A 452 42.25 3.87 19.96
C LEU A 452 42.92 4.78 20.97
N ASN A 453 42.45 4.85 22.23
CA ASN A 453 43.00 5.69 23.29
C ASN A 453 42.91 4.99 24.65
N ASP A 454 43.22 3.70 24.71
CA ASP A 454 43.02 2.85 25.89
C ASP A 454 44.31 2.58 26.70
N ASN A 455 45.30 3.44 26.50
CA ASN A 455 46.60 3.30 27.19
C ASN A 455 46.48 3.21 28.71
N ASP A 456 45.59 4.01 29.31
CA ASP A 456 45.40 4.06 30.78
C ASP A 456 44.78 2.76 31.33
N SER A 457 44.06 2.02 30.53
CA SER A 457 43.53 0.69 30.84
C SER A 457 44.44 -0.45 30.35
N ASN A 458 45.68 -0.12 30.00
CA ASN A 458 46.61 -1.09 29.40
C ASN A 458 46.02 -1.84 28.19
N TRP A 459 45.20 -1.17 27.40
CA TRP A 459 44.53 -1.68 26.22
C TRP A 459 43.58 -2.85 26.52
N GLY A 460 43.09 -2.93 27.76
CA GLY A 460 42.18 -4.00 28.19
C GLY A 460 40.86 -3.98 27.43
N HIS A 461 40.26 -2.79 27.27
CA HIS A 461 39.03 -2.66 26.48
C HIS A 461 39.27 -2.95 25.01
N ALA A 462 40.41 -2.48 24.44
CA ALA A 462 40.76 -2.75 23.06
C ALA A 462 40.90 -4.25 22.81
N PHE A 463 41.53 -5.01 23.70
CA PHE A 463 41.63 -6.47 23.58
C PHE A 463 40.25 -7.11 23.58
N SER A 464 39.39 -6.77 24.53
CA SER A 464 38.04 -7.31 24.66
C SER A 464 37.19 -7.01 23.41
N LEU A 465 37.13 -5.73 23.02
CA LEU A 465 36.29 -5.29 21.90
C LEU A 465 36.78 -5.82 20.54
N ALA A 466 38.12 -5.85 20.35
CA ALA A 466 38.72 -6.40 19.13
C ALA A 466 38.68 -7.95 19.05
N GLY A 467 38.25 -8.62 20.10
CA GLY A 467 38.11 -10.07 20.13
C GLY A 467 39.40 -10.82 20.30
N LEU A 468 40.35 -10.24 21.00
CA LEU A 468 41.57 -10.92 21.42
C LEU A 468 41.39 -11.52 22.83
N GLY A 469 41.81 -12.76 23.02
CA GLY A 469 41.64 -13.49 24.28
C GLY A 469 40.25 -14.12 24.39
N ASP A 470 39.56 -13.82 25.46
CA ASP A 470 38.23 -14.35 25.75
C ASP A 470 37.17 -13.64 24.93
N ALA A 471 37.00 -14.09 23.71
CA ALA A 471 36.18 -13.40 22.72
C ALA A 471 34.70 -13.47 23.05
N SER A 472 34.13 -12.34 23.47
CA SER A 472 32.67 -12.17 23.56
C SER A 472 31.99 -12.48 22.24
N HIS A 473 30.86 -13.16 22.30
CA HIS A 473 30.02 -13.44 21.14
C HIS A 473 28.70 -12.67 21.16
N TYR A 474 28.05 -12.59 22.32
CA TYR A 474 26.76 -11.93 22.51
C TYR A 474 26.96 -10.57 23.17
N ILE A 475 26.42 -9.53 22.55
CA ILE A 475 26.54 -8.14 23.03
C ILE A 475 25.18 -7.62 23.48
N GLY A 476 25.20 -6.91 24.60
CA GLY A 476 24.13 -6.04 25.07
C GLY A 476 24.71 -4.69 25.47
N VAL A 477 23.98 -3.62 25.19
CA VAL A 477 24.37 -2.24 25.54
C VAL A 477 23.23 -1.57 26.27
N ASP A 478 23.61 -0.88 27.37
CA ASP A 478 22.70 0.02 28.06
C ASP A 478 23.41 1.29 28.50
N ALA A 479 22.62 2.30 28.83
CA ALA A 479 23.12 3.57 29.38
C ALA A 479 22.65 3.75 30.83
N GLY A 480 23.54 4.21 31.68
CA GLY A 480 23.25 4.44 33.08
C GLY A 480 23.76 5.79 33.53
N TYR A 481 23.36 6.22 34.73
CA TYR A 481 23.91 7.39 35.40
C TYR A 481 24.49 7.04 36.77
N VAL A 482 25.60 7.63 37.09
CA VAL A 482 26.15 7.56 38.45
C VAL A 482 25.79 8.77 39.28
N ASN A 483 25.65 9.91 38.62
CA ASN A 483 25.20 11.17 39.22
C ASN A 483 24.55 12.03 38.11
N THR A 484 24.11 13.23 38.44
CA THR A 484 23.37 14.11 37.54
C THR A 484 24.15 14.59 36.30
N ILE A 485 25.44 14.32 36.19
CA ILE A 485 26.29 14.86 35.13
C ILE A 485 27.04 13.76 34.36
N ASN A 486 27.36 12.63 34.99
CA ASN A 486 28.19 11.59 34.41
C ASN A 486 27.32 10.41 33.97
N GLY A 487 27.05 10.32 32.69
CA GLY A 487 26.45 9.16 32.07
C GLY A 487 27.46 8.03 31.90
N ARG A 488 26.96 6.84 31.84
CA ARG A 488 27.73 5.63 31.59
C ARG A 488 27.14 4.86 30.45
N ILE A 489 28.03 4.25 29.70
CA ILE A 489 27.69 3.32 28.66
C ILE A 489 28.27 1.97 29.06
N HIS A 490 27.38 1.04 29.32
CA HIS A 490 27.65 -0.35 29.66
C HIS A 490 27.62 -1.20 28.40
N ILE A 491 28.77 -1.74 28.00
CA ILE A 491 28.88 -2.65 26.86
C ILE A 491 29.22 -4.03 27.42
N LEU A 492 28.22 -4.89 27.52
CA LEU A 492 28.38 -6.23 28.09
C LEU A 492 28.59 -7.23 26.97
N GLY A 493 29.67 -8.00 27.09
CA GLY A 493 30.00 -9.06 26.16
C GLY A 493 30.03 -10.42 26.83
N VAL A 494 29.28 -11.38 26.33
CA VAL A 494 29.22 -12.73 26.86
C VAL A 494 29.83 -13.72 25.86
N ALA A 495 30.82 -14.49 26.30
CA ALA A 495 31.38 -15.59 25.52
C ALA A 495 30.56 -16.86 25.73
N ASP A 496 30.52 -17.75 24.72
CA ASP A 496 29.75 -19.02 24.78
C ASP A 496 30.12 -19.88 26.00
N HIS A 497 31.40 -19.96 26.35
CA HIS A 497 31.88 -20.78 27.44
C HIS A 497 31.59 -20.22 28.86
N HIS A 498 31.23 -18.93 28.95
CA HIS A 498 30.76 -18.34 30.20
C HIS A 498 29.29 -18.65 30.51
N ILE A 499 28.54 -19.22 29.57
CA ILE A 499 27.13 -19.57 29.77
C ILE A 499 27.07 -20.93 30.52
N LYS A 500 26.64 -20.87 31.76
CA LYS A 500 26.52 -22.07 32.62
C LYS A 500 25.12 -22.66 32.57
N GLU A 501 24.08 -21.81 32.45
CA GLU A 501 22.68 -22.22 32.39
C GLU A 501 21.99 -21.63 31.16
N SER A 502 21.89 -22.39 30.10
CA SER A 502 21.24 -21.97 28.84
C SER A 502 19.73 -21.74 28.96
N SER A 503 19.14 -22.15 30.07
CA SER A 503 17.73 -21.83 30.38
C SER A 503 17.53 -20.41 30.90
N LEU A 504 18.61 -19.75 31.33
CA LEU A 504 18.59 -18.36 31.82
C LEU A 504 19.22 -17.37 30.83
N PHE A 505 20.12 -17.86 29.95
CA PHE A 505 20.72 -17.07 28.88
C PHE A 505 20.46 -17.72 27.51
N TYR A 506 19.59 -17.15 26.71
CA TYR A 506 19.14 -17.73 25.44
C TYR A 506 20.06 -17.33 24.29
N THR A 507 20.95 -18.24 23.87
CA THR A 507 21.89 -18.02 22.76
C THR A 507 21.20 -17.86 21.39
N THR A 508 19.95 -18.33 21.26
CA THR A 508 19.15 -18.24 20.05
C THR A 508 18.35 -16.92 19.91
N ALA A 509 18.36 -16.08 20.96
CA ALA A 509 17.65 -14.79 20.97
C ALA A 509 18.43 -13.67 20.27
N ASN A 510 19.13 -14.01 19.17
CA ASN A 510 19.96 -13.08 18.43
C ASN A 510 19.11 -12.12 17.60
N LEU A 511 19.57 -10.89 17.50
CA LEU A 511 18.98 -9.82 16.72
C LEU A 511 19.92 -9.48 15.56
N SER A 512 19.35 -9.30 14.38
CA SER A 512 20.12 -8.93 13.19
C SER A 512 20.08 -7.42 13.00
N ALA A 513 21.24 -6.82 12.78
CA ALA A 513 21.32 -5.47 12.27
C ALA A 513 20.72 -5.40 10.84
N ARG A 514 20.21 -4.24 10.47
CA ARG A 514 19.77 -3.98 9.11
C ARG A 514 20.97 -4.06 8.16
N ASN A 515 20.80 -4.77 7.06
CA ASN A 515 21.79 -4.77 5.98
C ASN A 515 21.42 -3.70 4.95
N LEU A 516 21.82 -2.46 5.22
CA LEU A 516 21.48 -1.30 4.39
C LEU A 516 21.87 -1.48 2.92
N LYS A 517 22.99 -2.16 2.62
CA LYS A 517 23.40 -2.44 1.24
C LYS A 517 22.47 -3.44 0.55
N ALA A 518 22.04 -4.49 1.26
CA ALA A 518 21.08 -5.43 0.73
C ALA A 518 19.71 -4.76 0.55
N GLU A 519 19.27 -3.97 1.51
CA GLU A 519 18.04 -3.19 1.43
C GLU A 519 18.07 -2.20 0.26
N LEU A 520 19.18 -1.49 0.06
CA LEU A 520 19.37 -0.58 -1.07
C LEU A 520 19.31 -1.31 -2.43
N ASN A 521 19.91 -2.50 -2.53
CA ASN A 521 19.85 -3.28 -3.75
C ASN A 521 18.41 -3.73 -4.06
N LEU A 522 17.67 -4.16 -3.04
CA LEU A 522 16.25 -4.49 -3.18
C LEU A 522 15.41 -3.26 -3.55
N ALA A 523 15.66 -2.12 -2.92
CA ALA A 523 14.97 -0.87 -3.22
C ALA A 523 15.26 -0.40 -4.66
N LYS A 524 16.50 -0.50 -5.13
CA LYS A 524 16.87 -0.19 -6.53
C LYS A 524 16.20 -1.12 -7.53
N ALA A 525 16.11 -2.40 -7.23
CA ALA A 525 15.38 -3.35 -8.06
C ALA A 525 13.88 -3.02 -8.11
N ALA A 526 13.30 -2.66 -6.97
CA ALA A 526 11.90 -2.22 -6.90
C ALA A 526 11.67 -0.91 -7.67
N LEU A 527 12.59 0.06 -7.58
CA LEU A 527 12.52 1.31 -8.34
C LEU A 527 12.57 1.03 -9.83
N ALA A 528 13.50 0.19 -10.30
CA ALA A 528 13.58 -0.18 -11.71
C ALA A 528 12.29 -0.83 -12.23
N GLN A 529 11.64 -1.65 -11.41
CA GLN A 529 10.32 -2.20 -11.75
C GLN A 529 9.27 -1.09 -11.86
N LYS A 530 9.26 -0.12 -10.92
CA LYS A 530 8.32 1.01 -10.97
C LYS A 530 8.57 1.98 -12.13
N GLU A 531 9.80 2.11 -12.59
CA GLU A 531 10.15 2.84 -13.82
C GLU A 531 9.54 2.18 -15.06
N VAL A 532 9.56 0.84 -15.13
CA VAL A 532 8.90 0.09 -16.20
C VAL A 532 7.38 0.28 -16.13
N GLU A 533 6.76 0.14 -14.94
CA GLU A 533 5.34 0.34 -14.73
C GLU A 533 4.90 1.77 -15.11
N LEU A 534 5.69 2.79 -14.75
CA LEU A 534 5.44 4.19 -15.11
C LEU A 534 5.56 4.40 -16.62
N THR A 535 6.56 3.81 -17.25
CA THR A 535 6.72 3.87 -18.71
C THR A 535 5.50 3.26 -19.40
N GLN A 536 5.07 2.08 -18.96
CA GLN A 536 3.88 1.42 -19.50
C GLN A 536 2.59 2.21 -19.26
N ALA A 537 2.46 2.88 -18.12
CA ALA A 537 1.31 3.72 -17.81
C ALA A 537 1.32 5.05 -18.58
N SER A 538 2.48 5.53 -19.02
CA SER A 538 2.63 6.75 -19.83
C SER A 538 2.59 6.49 -21.33
N GLU A 539 2.79 5.25 -21.74
CA GLU A 539 2.58 4.75 -23.10
C GLU A 539 1.13 4.40 -23.38
#